data_a74b3ce5b542118b5a64ac53652e255a
#
_entry.id   a74b3ce5b542118b5a64ac53652e255a
#
_cell.length_a   1.000
_cell.length_b   1.000
_cell.length_c   1.000
_cell.angle_alpha   90.00
_cell.angle_beta   90.00
_cell.angle_gamma   90.00
#
_symmetry.space_group_name_H-M   'P 1'
#
loop_
_entity.id
_entity.type
_entity.pdbx_description
1 polymer ?
#
loop_
_entity_poly.entity_id
_entity_poly.type
_entity_poly.pdbx_seq_one_letter_code
_entity_poly.pdbx_strand_id
1 'polypeptide(L)'
;MKQLPALALLSASVAFAQYKMEPTGAPPADLPAAFASALQPQGVKILGPGDSVYCEIWFRAKLPTGPKSTDDAVTLSIPQGALLGVIRFPGPAQDRRGQSLKAGTYTLRYSQYPVNGDHQGVAPQRDFALLVRAGDDTDPSAAPGFDALAALSAKASGTPHPAVLSIWSSASDKFPNLSKQNDHDWVLDVKAGDVPLSIILAGKVEG
;
A
#
# COMPACT_ATOMS: atom_id res chain seq x y z
N MET A 1 -55.86 30.68 18.61
CA MET A 1 -54.91 30.32 17.55
C MET A 1 -53.66 29.77 18.21
N LYS A 2 -53.45 28.42 18.13
CA LYS A 2 -52.28 27.76 18.71
C LYS A 2 -51.24 27.60 17.59
N GLN A 3 -50.08 28.21 17.76
CA GLN A 3 -48.94 28.06 16.85
C GLN A 3 -48.26 26.71 17.16
N LEU A 4 -48.14 25.84 16.16
CA LEU A 4 -47.33 24.64 16.20
C LEU A 4 -45.85 25.01 15.93
N PRO A 5 -44.90 24.50 16.70
CA PRO A 5 -43.50 24.72 16.41
C PRO A 5 -43.08 23.85 15.18
N ALA A 6 -42.42 24.49 14.23
CA ALA A 6 -41.79 23.83 13.10
C ALA A 6 -40.57 23.02 13.57
N LEU A 7 -40.64 21.73 13.44
CA LEU A 7 -39.53 20.80 13.70
C LEU A 7 -38.53 20.86 12.52
N ALA A 8 -37.40 21.53 12.71
CA ALA A 8 -36.32 21.55 11.72
C ALA A 8 -35.60 20.20 11.76
N LEU A 9 -35.78 19.40 10.71
CA LEU A 9 -34.96 18.21 10.47
C LEU A 9 -33.55 18.64 10.10
N LEU A 10 -32.59 18.46 11.01
CA LEU A 10 -31.17 18.50 10.66
C LEU A 10 -30.82 17.22 9.91
N SER A 11 -30.67 17.30 8.60
CA SER A 11 -30.05 16.24 7.80
C SER A 11 -28.53 16.25 8.06
N ALA A 12 -28.07 15.32 8.89
CA ALA A 12 -26.65 15.04 9.02
C ALA A 12 -26.16 14.42 7.71
N SER A 13 -25.45 15.17 6.90
CA SER A 13 -24.73 14.62 5.73
C SER A 13 -23.61 13.73 6.25
N VAL A 14 -23.70 12.41 6.04
CA VAL A 14 -22.61 11.49 6.27
C VAL A 14 -21.56 11.77 5.20
N ALA A 15 -20.53 12.53 5.54
CA ALA A 15 -19.38 12.72 4.68
C ALA A 15 -18.65 11.39 4.58
N PHE A 16 -18.82 10.66 3.49
CA PHE A 16 -18.00 9.49 3.20
C PHE A 16 -16.54 9.95 3.12
N ALA A 17 -15.66 9.22 3.80
CA ALA A 17 -14.23 9.45 3.74
C ALA A 17 -13.77 9.38 2.27
N GLN A 18 -13.46 10.52 1.69
CA GLN A 18 -12.99 10.63 0.32
C GLN A 18 -11.49 10.84 0.34
N TYR A 19 -10.75 9.91 -0.30
CA TYR A 19 -9.33 10.08 -0.53
C TYR A 19 -9.09 10.85 -1.83
N LYS A 20 -8.02 11.64 -1.86
CA LYS A 20 -7.58 12.41 -3.03
C LYS A 20 -6.12 12.12 -3.28
N MET A 21 -5.69 12.30 -4.50
CA MET A 21 -4.31 12.08 -4.92
C MET A 21 -3.71 13.37 -5.44
N GLU A 22 -2.46 13.64 -5.04
CA GLU A 22 -1.64 14.73 -5.53
C GLU A 22 -0.22 14.22 -5.82
N PRO A 23 0.53 14.88 -6.72
CA PRO A 23 1.95 14.59 -6.84
C PRO A 23 2.68 15.02 -5.55
N THR A 24 3.74 14.30 -5.19
CA THR A 24 4.69 14.71 -4.15
C THR A 24 6.10 14.85 -4.74
N GLY A 25 6.99 15.52 -4.01
CA GLY A 25 8.36 15.76 -4.43
C GLY A 25 9.28 14.54 -4.30
N ALA A 26 10.56 14.82 -4.06
CA ALA A 26 11.59 13.81 -3.87
C ALA A 26 11.30 12.88 -2.68
N PRO A 27 11.89 11.66 -2.68
CA PRO A 27 11.83 10.76 -1.52
C PRO A 27 12.27 11.43 -0.23
N PRO A 28 11.81 10.93 0.96
CA PRO A 28 12.15 11.53 2.25
C PRO A 28 13.67 11.67 2.45
N ALA A 29 14.10 12.82 2.98
CA ALA A 29 15.52 13.14 3.15
C ALA A 29 16.22 12.27 4.23
N ASP A 30 15.45 11.67 5.14
CA ASP A 30 15.90 10.73 6.16
C ASP A 30 16.07 9.29 5.66
N LEU A 31 15.67 9.03 4.40
CA LEU A 31 15.86 7.74 3.77
C LEU A 31 17.35 7.56 3.37
N PRO A 32 17.97 6.39 3.61
CA PRO A 32 19.33 6.13 3.16
C PRO A 32 19.50 6.38 1.67
N ALA A 33 20.61 7.02 1.26
CA ALA A 33 20.85 7.44 -0.11
C ALA A 33 20.72 6.31 -1.16
N ALA A 34 21.10 5.08 -0.78
CA ALA A 34 20.95 3.90 -1.64
C ALA A 34 19.48 3.60 -1.99
N PHE A 35 18.55 3.80 -1.05
CA PHE A 35 17.12 3.68 -1.33
C PHE A 35 16.62 4.85 -2.16
N ALA A 36 16.94 6.08 -1.75
CA ALA A 36 16.49 7.27 -2.47
C ALA A 36 16.89 7.24 -3.95
N SER A 37 18.12 6.81 -4.27
CA SER A 37 18.61 6.68 -5.66
C SER A 37 17.94 5.57 -6.47
N ALA A 38 17.34 4.58 -5.82
CA ALA A 38 16.63 3.50 -6.49
C ALA A 38 15.17 3.85 -6.83
N LEU A 39 14.64 4.95 -6.28
CA LEU A 39 13.26 5.38 -6.43
C LEU A 39 13.09 6.38 -7.58
N GLN A 40 11.85 6.51 -8.03
CA GLN A 40 11.43 7.60 -8.92
C GLN A 40 11.62 8.94 -8.19
N PRO A 41 12.03 10.00 -8.92
CA PRO A 41 12.31 11.31 -8.30
C PRO A 41 11.06 12.03 -7.78
N GLN A 42 9.88 11.57 -8.19
CA GLN A 42 8.59 12.08 -7.76
C GLN A 42 7.73 10.92 -7.27
N GLY A 43 6.95 11.18 -6.23
CA GLY A 43 6.00 10.24 -5.67
C GLY A 43 4.57 10.71 -5.79
N VAL A 44 3.70 9.97 -5.14
CA VAL A 44 2.26 10.24 -5.03
C VAL A 44 1.93 10.46 -3.56
N LYS A 45 1.20 11.55 -3.28
CA LYS A 45 0.66 11.87 -1.96
C LYS A 45 -0.83 11.56 -1.96
N ILE A 46 -1.29 10.85 -0.95
CA ILE A 46 -2.69 10.54 -0.72
C ILE A 46 -3.19 11.37 0.45
N LEU A 47 -4.19 12.17 0.19
CA LEU A 47 -4.94 12.90 1.19
C LEU A 47 -6.13 12.08 1.65
N GLY A 48 -6.31 11.96 2.93
CA GLY A 48 -7.47 11.33 3.56
C GLY A 48 -8.58 12.33 3.90
N PRO A 49 -9.53 11.92 4.74
CA PRO A 49 -10.61 12.77 5.19
C PRO A 49 -10.09 14.08 5.81
N GLY A 50 -10.72 15.21 5.46
CA GLY A 50 -10.32 16.54 5.91
C GLY A 50 -9.00 17.03 5.30
N ASP A 51 -8.63 16.51 4.13
CA ASP A 51 -7.42 16.87 3.38
C ASP A 51 -6.11 16.64 4.17
N SER A 52 -6.15 15.79 5.22
CA SER A 52 -4.95 15.38 5.95
C SER A 52 -4.12 14.41 5.10
N VAL A 53 -2.79 14.51 5.17
CA VAL A 53 -1.92 13.56 4.47
C VAL A 53 -2.06 12.18 5.11
N TYR A 54 -2.61 11.23 4.35
CA TYR A 54 -2.70 9.82 4.77
C TYR A 54 -1.38 9.10 4.57
N CYS A 55 -0.83 9.15 3.34
CA CYS A 55 0.49 8.61 3.03
C CYS A 55 1.13 9.31 1.83
N GLU A 56 2.43 9.12 1.70
CA GLU A 56 3.22 9.46 0.53
C GLU A 56 3.96 8.21 0.07
N ILE A 57 4.02 7.96 -1.25
CA ILE A 57 4.58 6.73 -1.80
C ILE A 57 5.48 7.03 -3.01
N TRP A 58 6.65 6.40 -3.05
CA TRP A 58 7.62 6.46 -4.14
C TRP A 58 7.92 5.05 -4.61
N PHE A 59 7.73 4.79 -5.88
CA PHE A 59 8.01 3.49 -6.46
C PHE A 59 9.43 3.41 -7.00
N ARG A 60 9.95 2.20 -7.11
CA ARG A 60 11.26 1.97 -7.69
C ARG A 60 11.27 2.41 -9.16
N ALA A 61 12.36 3.08 -9.57
CA ALA A 61 12.53 3.59 -10.94
C ALA A 61 12.66 2.46 -11.98
N LYS A 62 13.21 1.31 -11.56
CA LYS A 62 13.31 0.11 -12.40
C LYS A 62 13.13 -1.14 -11.55
N LEU A 63 12.07 -1.89 -11.78
CA LEU A 63 11.84 -3.16 -11.12
C LEU A 63 12.64 -4.28 -11.78
N PRO A 64 13.19 -5.23 -11.00
CA PRO A 64 13.74 -6.45 -11.57
C PRO A 64 12.60 -7.33 -12.11
N THR A 65 12.86 -8.01 -13.21
CA THR A 65 11.92 -8.97 -13.81
C THR A 65 12.20 -10.37 -13.26
N GLY A 66 11.19 -11.01 -12.75
CA GLY A 66 11.18 -12.40 -12.33
C GLY A 66 10.59 -13.35 -13.40
N PRO A 67 10.63 -14.64 -13.15
CA PRO A 67 9.94 -15.60 -13.99
C PRO A 67 8.42 -15.37 -13.93
N LYS A 68 7.75 -15.62 -15.06
CA LYS A 68 6.28 -15.63 -15.07
C LYS A 68 5.79 -16.84 -14.26
N SER A 69 4.85 -16.60 -13.37
CA SER A 69 4.20 -17.67 -12.62
C SER A 69 3.29 -18.51 -13.53
N THR A 70 3.16 -19.79 -13.22
CA THR A 70 2.13 -20.68 -13.77
C THR A 70 0.85 -20.70 -12.94
N ASP A 71 0.86 -20.01 -11.80
CA ASP A 71 -0.30 -19.82 -10.93
C ASP A 71 -1.04 -18.55 -11.36
N ASP A 72 -2.28 -18.69 -11.81
CA ASP A 72 -3.11 -17.58 -12.29
C ASP A 72 -3.45 -16.54 -11.20
N ALA A 73 -3.33 -16.93 -9.92
CA ALA A 73 -3.45 -16.01 -8.79
C ALA A 73 -2.23 -15.10 -8.60
N VAL A 74 -1.12 -15.33 -9.32
CA VAL A 74 0.08 -14.49 -9.32
C VAL A 74 0.09 -13.67 -10.61
N THR A 75 -0.12 -12.39 -10.49
CA THR A 75 -0.30 -11.48 -11.64
C THR A 75 0.98 -10.72 -12.02
N LEU A 76 1.96 -10.68 -11.11
CA LEU A 76 3.20 -9.92 -11.26
C LEU A 76 4.41 -10.85 -11.47
N SER A 77 5.25 -10.51 -12.46
CA SER A 77 6.51 -11.22 -12.72
C SER A 77 7.68 -10.49 -12.03
N ILE A 78 7.62 -10.43 -10.70
CA ILE A 78 8.61 -9.75 -9.84
C ILE A 78 9.27 -10.79 -8.93
N PRO A 79 10.61 -10.77 -8.74
CA PRO A 79 11.28 -11.71 -7.84
C PRO A 79 10.86 -11.50 -6.38
N GLN A 80 10.75 -12.60 -5.62
CA GLN A 80 10.53 -12.58 -4.19
C GLN A 80 11.52 -11.64 -3.49
N GLY A 81 11.03 -10.81 -2.57
CA GLY A 81 11.83 -9.88 -1.78
C GLY A 81 12.26 -8.60 -2.49
N ALA A 82 11.99 -8.47 -3.79
CA ALA A 82 12.36 -7.26 -4.54
C ALA A 82 11.73 -5.99 -3.94
N LEU A 83 12.51 -4.92 -3.84
CA LEU A 83 12.01 -3.61 -3.45
C LEU A 83 11.05 -3.07 -4.51
N LEU A 84 9.82 -2.78 -4.12
CA LEU A 84 8.81 -2.12 -4.97
C LEU A 84 8.87 -0.61 -4.86
N GLY A 85 9.16 -0.11 -3.65
CA GLY A 85 9.15 1.30 -3.35
C GLY A 85 9.24 1.57 -1.85
N VAL A 86 8.89 2.81 -1.49
CA VAL A 86 8.86 3.31 -0.12
C VAL A 86 7.55 4.02 0.11
N ILE A 87 6.95 3.81 1.27
CA ILE A 87 5.75 4.51 1.73
C ILE A 87 6.01 5.19 3.07
N ARG A 88 5.54 6.42 3.23
CA ARG A 88 5.60 7.17 4.46
C ARG A 88 4.19 7.46 4.97
N PHE A 89 3.93 7.13 6.21
CA PHE A 89 2.72 7.49 6.93
C PHE A 89 3.05 8.59 7.96
N PRO A 90 2.53 9.81 7.80
CA PRO A 90 2.75 10.89 8.78
C PRO A 90 2.06 10.63 10.12
N GLY A 91 0.99 9.86 10.12
CA GLY A 91 0.21 9.44 11.28
C GLY A 91 0.04 7.92 11.36
N PRO A 92 -0.70 7.42 12.37
CA PRO A 92 -1.07 6.00 12.43
C PRO A 92 -1.84 5.57 11.19
N ALA A 93 -1.53 4.36 10.70
CA ALA A 93 -2.19 3.74 9.55
C ALA A 93 -2.59 2.30 9.88
N GLN A 94 -3.17 1.62 8.92
CA GLN A 94 -3.50 0.19 9.01
C GLN A 94 -3.03 -0.53 7.75
N ASP A 95 -2.63 -1.76 7.90
CA ASP A 95 -2.37 -2.66 6.79
C ASP A 95 -3.68 -3.29 6.25
N ARG A 96 -3.58 -4.12 5.23
CA ARG A 96 -4.75 -4.79 4.62
C ARG A 96 -5.52 -5.69 5.60
N ARG A 97 -4.88 -6.18 6.65
CA ARG A 97 -5.49 -7.02 7.70
C ARG A 97 -6.07 -6.20 8.87
N GLY A 98 -5.98 -4.88 8.82
CA GLY A 98 -6.39 -3.99 9.90
C GLY A 98 -5.40 -3.93 11.06
N GLN A 99 -4.17 -4.45 10.91
CA GLN A 99 -3.11 -4.30 11.91
C GLN A 99 -2.63 -2.85 11.94
N SER A 100 -2.43 -2.31 13.13
CA SER A 100 -1.99 -0.93 13.30
C SER A 100 -0.53 -0.75 12.88
N LEU A 101 -0.26 0.27 12.09
CA LEU A 101 1.06 0.75 11.70
C LEU A 101 1.35 2.07 12.40
N LYS A 102 2.53 2.20 12.98
CA LYS A 102 2.98 3.48 13.56
C LYS A 102 3.33 4.46 12.43
N ALA A 103 3.24 5.76 12.73
CA ALA A 103 3.80 6.78 11.85
C ALA A 103 5.28 6.47 11.55
N GLY A 104 5.71 6.67 10.31
CA GLY A 104 7.08 6.40 9.88
C GLY A 104 7.20 6.04 8.41
N THR A 105 8.44 5.76 8.00
CA THR A 105 8.80 5.35 6.64
C THR A 105 9.02 3.85 6.59
N TYR A 106 8.45 3.22 5.57
CA TYR A 106 8.51 1.77 5.35
C TYR A 106 8.95 1.49 3.91
N THR A 107 9.77 0.47 3.72
CA THR A 107 10.00 -0.12 2.41
C THR A 107 8.87 -1.08 2.07
N LEU A 108 8.53 -1.14 0.80
CA LEU A 108 7.55 -2.08 0.23
C LEU A 108 8.33 -3.14 -0.52
N ARG A 109 8.22 -4.38 -0.07
CA ARG A 109 8.89 -5.52 -0.70
C ARG A 109 7.90 -6.52 -1.23
N TYR A 110 8.14 -6.97 -2.46
CA TYR A 110 7.29 -7.94 -3.13
C TYR A 110 7.33 -9.31 -2.44
N SER A 111 6.18 -9.90 -2.30
CA SER A 111 6.05 -11.28 -1.84
C SER A 111 4.77 -11.92 -2.37
N GLN A 112 4.70 -13.24 -2.25
CA GLN A 112 3.50 -14.01 -2.49
C GLN A 112 3.15 -14.73 -1.20
N TYR A 113 1.86 -14.81 -0.86
CA TYR A 113 1.49 -15.64 0.28
C TYR A 113 1.68 -17.15 -0.06
N PRO A 114 2.10 -17.95 0.92
CA PRO A 114 2.34 -19.38 0.69
C PRO A 114 1.06 -20.13 0.40
N VAL A 115 1.13 -21.18 -0.42
CA VAL A 115 0.02 -22.10 -0.72
C VAL A 115 0.00 -23.20 0.33
N ASN A 116 -0.37 -22.87 1.56
CA ASN A 116 -0.43 -23.81 2.67
C ASN A 116 -1.84 -23.94 3.27
N GLY A 117 -2.83 -23.30 2.66
CA GLY A 117 -4.22 -23.27 3.15
C GLY A 117 -4.56 -22.18 4.13
N ASP A 118 -3.56 -21.49 4.72
CA ASP A 118 -3.79 -20.53 5.81
C ASP A 118 -4.31 -19.17 5.36
N HIS A 119 -4.26 -18.85 4.06
CA HIS A 119 -4.57 -17.52 3.53
C HIS A 119 -5.66 -17.54 2.45
N GLN A 120 -6.41 -18.63 2.35
CA GLN A 120 -7.49 -18.75 1.37
C GLN A 120 -8.60 -17.72 1.66
N GLY A 121 -9.00 -16.96 0.63
CA GLY A 121 -10.06 -15.97 0.72
C GLY A 121 -9.64 -14.58 1.22
N VAL A 122 -8.38 -14.37 1.61
CA VAL A 122 -7.89 -13.05 2.06
C VAL A 122 -7.78 -12.06 0.90
N ALA A 123 -7.43 -12.53 -0.28
CA ALA A 123 -7.43 -11.76 -1.52
C ALA A 123 -7.55 -12.72 -2.72
N PRO A 124 -8.13 -12.28 -3.84
CA PRO A 124 -8.19 -13.09 -5.07
C PRO A 124 -6.81 -13.32 -5.70
N GLN A 125 -5.84 -12.45 -5.43
CA GLN A 125 -4.46 -12.53 -5.90
C GLN A 125 -3.53 -12.96 -4.75
N ARG A 126 -2.40 -13.59 -5.12
CA ARG A 126 -1.35 -13.98 -4.18
C ARG A 126 -0.24 -12.94 -4.03
N ASP A 127 -0.27 -11.91 -4.84
CA ASP A 127 0.73 -10.84 -4.82
C ASP A 127 0.49 -9.91 -3.62
N PHE A 128 1.54 -9.67 -2.82
CA PHE A 128 1.53 -8.74 -1.69
C PHE A 128 2.76 -7.84 -1.70
N ALA A 129 2.61 -6.65 -1.15
CA ALA A 129 3.71 -5.84 -0.67
C ALA A 129 3.81 -6.00 0.85
N LEU A 130 4.95 -6.48 1.34
CA LEU A 130 5.26 -6.51 2.76
C LEU A 130 5.93 -5.20 3.15
N LEU A 131 5.46 -4.62 4.27
CA LEU A 131 6.02 -3.39 4.81
C LEU A 131 7.12 -3.73 5.80
N VAL A 132 8.30 -3.16 5.60
CA VAL A 132 9.43 -3.25 6.52
C VAL A 132 9.79 -1.83 6.94
N ARG A 133 10.08 -1.59 8.23
CA ARG A 133 10.56 -0.27 8.65
C ARG A 133 11.83 0.08 7.88
N ALA A 134 11.91 1.28 7.33
CA ALA A 134 13.07 1.69 6.52
C ALA A 134 14.40 1.57 7.29
N GLY A 135 14.39 1.72 8.62
CA GLY A 135 15.58 1.52 9.45
C GLY A 135 16.03 0.07 9.64
N ASP A 136 15.14 -0.89 9.38
CA ASP A 136 15.42 -2.34 9.48
C ASP A 136 15.77 -2.95 8.12
N ASP A 137 15.59 -2.22 7.04
CA ASP A 137 15.88 -2.63 5.66
C ASP A 137 17.15 -1.92 5.18
N THR A 138 18.22 -2.66 4.98
CA THR A 138 19.56 -2.07 4.81
C THR A 138 20.05 -2.02 3.37
N ASP A 139 19.44 -2.79 2.44
CA ASP A 139 19.92 -2.91 1.07
C ASP A 139 18.77 -2.95 0.06
N PRO A 140 18.59 -1.89 -0.78
CA PRO A 140 17.53 -1.86 -1.79
C PRO A 140 17.68 -2.91 -2.89
N SER A 141 18.86 -3.51 -3.02
CA SER A 141 19.17 -4.56 -4.02
C SER A 141 18.99 -5.96 -3.47
N ALA A 142 18.89 -6.11 -2.14
CA ALA A 142 18.64 -7.40 -1.51
C ALA A 142 17.26 -7.96 -1.93
N ALA A 143 17.19 -9.28 -2.04
CA ALA A 143 15.97 -10.03 -2.32
C ALA A 143 15.77 -11.12 -1.24
N PRO A 144 15.37 -10.73 -0.01
CA PRO A 144 15.20 -11.69 1.08
C PRO A 144 14.13 -12.72 0.75
N GLY A 145 14.36 -13.96 1.15
CA GLY A 145 13.36 -15.04 1.09
C GLY A 145 12.14 -14.74 1.98
N PHE A 146 11.07 -15.50 1.80
CA PHE A 146 9.78 -15.24 2.47
C PHE A 146 9.92 -15.17 3.99
N ASP A 147 10.55 -16.15 4.65
CA ASP A 147 10.62 -16.20 6.13
C ASP A 147 11.39 -15.01 6.73
N ALA A 148 12.53 -14.66 6.12
CA ALA A 148 13.32 -13.51 6.55
C ALA A 148 12.54 -12.19 6.39
N LEU A 149 11.86 -12.03 5.26
CA LEU A 149 11.06 -10.84 4.98
C LEU A 149 9.83 -10.77 5.89
N ALA A 150 9.14 -11.89 6.12
CA ALA A 150 8.00 -11.97 7.03
C ALA A 150 8.40 -11.60 8.47
N ALA A 151 9.57 -12.08 8.94
CA ALA A 151 10.09 -11.73 10.25
C ALA A 151 10.41 -10.22 10.40
N LEU A 152 10.97 -9.59 9.37
CA LEU A 152 11.20 -8.13 9.35
C LEU A 152 9.87 -7.37 9.36
N SER A 153 8.91 -7.81 8.57
CA SER A 153 7.60 -7.17 8.45
C SER A 153 6.75 -7.35 9.72
N ALA A 154 6.88 -8.46 10.44
CA ALA A 154 6.24 -8.67 11.75
C ALA A 154 6.71 -7.63 12.79
N LYS A 155 7.97 -7.17 12.73
CA LYS A 155 8.43 -6.06 13.57
C LYS A 155 7.73 -4.74 13.21
N ALA A 156 7.38 -4.54 11.95
CA ALA A 156 6.66 -3.35 11.49
C ALA A 156 5.21 -3.33 12.00
N SER A 157 4.50 -4.45 11.97
CA SER A 157 3.16 -4.59 12.52
C SER A 157 3.12 -4.61 14.05
N GLY A 158 4.22 -5.04 14.69
CA GLY A 158 4.28 -5.29 16.14
C GLY A 158 3.47 -6.52 16.57
N THR A 159 3.15 -7.42 15.64
CA THR A 159 2.43 -8.67 15.86
C THR A 159 3.24 -9.85 15.32
N PRO A 160 2.85 -11.11 15.57
CA PRO A 160 3.49 -12.27 14.93
C PRO A 160 3.27 -12.33 13.40
N HIS A 161 2.37 -11.51 12.85
CA HIS A 161 2.04 -11.51 11.43
C HIS A 161 2.69 -10.33 10.69
N PRO A 162 3.15 -10.53 9.46
CA PRO A 162 3.69 -9.44 8.64
C PRO A 162 2.63 -8.37 8.35
N ALA A 163 3.09 -7.13 8.20
CA ALA A 163 2.28 -6.03 7.70
C ALA A 163 2.20 -6.10 6.17
N VAL A 164 0.99 -6.09 5.60
CA VAL A 164 0.78 -6.37 4.18
C VAL A 164 -0.15 -5.37 3.50
N LEU A 165 0.13 -5.09 2.22
CA LEU A 165 -0.81 -4.43 1.30
C LEU A 165 -1.05 -5.36 0.11
N SER A 166 -2.31 -5.47 -0.33
CA SER A 166 -2.65 -6.23 -1.54
C SER A 166 -2.22 -5.46 -2.78
N ILE A 167 -1.58 -6.17 -3.71
CA ILE A 167 -1.13 -5.63 -4.99
C ILE A 167 -1.47 -6.60 -6.12
N TRP A 168 -1.53 -6.10 -7.36
CA TRP A 168 -1.69 -6.92 -8.57
C TRP A 168 -1.27 -6.13 -9.81
N SER A 169 -1.18 -6.80 -10.95
CA SER A 169 -0.95 -6.15 -12.24
C SER A 169 -2.14 -5.26 -12.60
N SER A 170 -1.91 -3.97 -12.79
CA SER A 170 -2.97 -3.03 -13.12
C SER A 170 -3.44 -3.17 -14.56
N ALA A 171 -4.75 -3.18 -14.75
CA ALA A 171 -5.40 -3.07 -16.06
C ALA A 171 -5.81 -1.62 -16.40
N SER A 172 -5.43 -0.63 -15.59
CA SER A 172 -5.73 0.78 -15.84
C SER A 172 -5.03 1.27 -17.10
N ASP A 173 -5.68 2.19 -17.81
CA ASP A 173 -5.09 2.96 -18.92
C ASP A 173 -4.51 4.30 -18.46
N LYS A 174 -4.73 4.68 -17.20
CA LYS A 174 -4.31 5.95 -16.59
C LYS A 174 -3.41 5.72 -15.39
N PHE A 175 -2.25 6.40 -15.38
CA PHE A 175 -1.28 6.35 -14.29
C PHE A 175 -0.71 7.75 -14.00
N PRO A 176 -0.62 8.18 -12.73
CA PRO A 176 -1.26 7.55 -11.58
C PRO A 176 -2.78 7.76 -11.61
N ASN A 177 -3.54 6.86 -10.99
CA ASN A 177 -4.97 6.97 -10.81
C ASN A 177 -5.37 6.46 -9.41
N LEU A 178 -6.26 7.15 -8.75
CA LEU A 178 -6.82 6.72 -7.46
C LEU A 178 -8.31 6.51 -7.62
N SER A 179 -8.78 5.30 -7.31
CA SER A 179 -10.19 4.95 -7.44
C SER A 179 -10.69 4.22 -6.20
N LYS A 180 -11.96 4.40 -5.88
CA LYS A 180 -12.65 3.61 -4.87
C LYS A 180 -13.17 2.35 -5.54
N GLN A 181 -12.73 1.20 -5.03
CA GLN A 181 -13.26 -0.11 -5.42
C GLN A 181 -14.02 -0.69 -4.23
N ASN A 182 -15.18 -1.25 -4.47
CA ASN A 182 -16.11 -1.69 -3.43
C ASN A 182 -16.50 -0.53 -2.47
N ASP A 183 -17.06 -0.87 -1.31
CA ASP A 183 -17.48 0.14 -0.33
C ASP A 183 -16.32 0.69 0.51
N HIS A 184 -15.17 0.00 0.53
CA HIS A 184 -14.10 0.24 1.50
C HIS A 184 -12.73 0.45 0.90
N ASP A 185 -12.42 -0.08 -0.29
CA ASP A 185 -11.06 -0.12 -0.82
C ASP A 185 -10.74 1.10 -1.69
N TRP A 186 -9.64 1.76 -1.38
CA TRP A 186 -9.03 2.79 -2.20
C TRP A 186 -7.78 2.24 -2.86
N VAL A 187 -7.84 2.15 -4.18
CA VAL A 187 -6.81 1.54 -5.02
C VAL A 187 -6.05 2.62 -5.77
N LEU A 188 -4.74 2.57 -5.65
CA LEU A 188 -3.83 3.39 -6.43
C LEU A 188 -3.26 2.56 -7.58
N ASP A 189 -3.50 3.00 -8.82
CA ASP A 189 -2.88 2.48 -10.02
C ASP A 189 -1.66 3.32 -10.37
N VAL A 190 -0.50 2.70 -10.52
CA VAL A 190 0.77 3.37 -10.80
C VAL A 190 1.64 2.56 -11.75
N LYS A 191 2.70 3.19 -12.24
CA LYS A 191 3.82 2.49 -12.87
C LYS A 191 5.02 2.48 -11.93
N ALA A 192 5.43 1.29 -11.50
CA ALA A 192 6.71 1.09 -10.81
C ALA A 192 7.76 0.74 -11.87
N GLY A 193 8.55 1.73 -12.29
CA GLY A 193 9.28 1.63 -13.56
C GLY A 193 8.30 1.49 -14.74
N ASP A 194 8.45 0.40 -15.49
CA ASP A 194 7.55 0.08 -16.61
C ASP A 194 6.42 -0.89 -16.22
N VAL A 195 6.38 -1.35 -14.98
CA VAL A 195 5.40 -2.35 -14.51
C VAL A 195 4.14 -1.65 -14.01
N PRO A 196 2.97 -1.85 -14.64
CA PRO A 196 1.71 -1.36 -14.16
C PRO A 196 1.29 -2.12 -12.91
N LEU A 197 0.98 -1.41 -11.84
CA LEU A 197 0.71 -1.93 -10.51
C LEU A 197 -0.51 -1.27 -9.90
N SER A 198 -1.42 -2.09 -9.37
CA SER A 198 -2.50 -1.65 -8.48
C SER A 198 -2.16 -2.02 -7.05
N ILE A 199 -2.43 -1.12 -6.10
CA ILE A 199 -2.20 -1.31 -4.68
C ILE A 199 -3.37 -0.78 -3.86
N ILE A 200 -3.88 -1.56 -2.91
CA ILE A 200 -4.87 -1.09 -1.95
C ILE A 200 -4.14 -0.35 -0.84
N LEU A 201 -4.34 0.97 -0.76
CA LEU A 201 -3.71 1.83 0.24
C LEU A 201 -4.57 2.03 1.49
N ALA A 202 -5.88 2.10 1.34
CA ALA A 202 -6.84 2.20 2.43
C ALA A 202 -7.97 1.21 2.21
N GLY A 203 -8.39 0.56 3.26
CA GLY A 203 -9.36 -0.53 3.25
C GLY A 203 -8.81 -1.76 3.97
N LYS A 204 -9.69 -2.55 4.55
CA LYS A 204 -9.35 -3.79 5.24
C LYS A 204 -10.19 -4.94 4.71
N VAL A 205 -9.66 -6.15 4.83
CA VAL A 205 -10.47 -7.35 4.61
C VAL A 205 -11.46 -7.46 5.75
N GLU A 206 -12.73 -7.60 5.42
CA GLU A 206 -13.74 -8.00 6.39
C GLU A 206 -13.64 -9.52 6.57
N GLY A 207 -13.31 -9.94 7.77
CA GLY A 207 -13.23 -11.36 8.16
C GLY A 207 -14.58 -11.94 8.52
#